data_7dbb7807c367962037325d99b069cba5
#
_entry.id   7dbb7807c367962037325d99b069cba5
#
_cell.length_a   1.000
_cell.length_b   1.000
_cell.length_c   1.000
_cell.angle_alpha   90.00
_cell.angle_beta   90.00
_cell.angle_gamma   90.00
#
_symmetry.space_group_name_H-M   'P 1'
#
loop_
_entity.id
_entity.type
_entity.pdbx_description
1 polymer ?
#
loop_
_entity_poly.entity_id
_entity_poly.type
_entity_poly.pdbx_seq_one_letter_code
_entity_poly.pdbx_strand_id
1 'polypeptide(L)'
;MKKPKFVFFDYGQTLCTELWEDPRRGYRRILEAARENPHGVTEEELAAAFRRTDERLRRLSEDPWQTGPELSWQAYARYTLESLDLAFDIGYQELEELCWYGCSDPTRPTEGIEDLLAFLRRAHIGYGVVSNLCFSERTLRKRLKKCLPQETFPLLMVSSAYAFRKPMAAFYELALHKAGAAPQEAWFCGDNAVCDVDGPAAVGMQGVWYTGAMSNPESLRLHPQREGWIEIQNWKDLESLLGSLEG
;
A
#
# COMPACT_ATOMS: atom_id res chain seq x y z
N MET A 1 10.25 -9.88 -24.88
CA MET A 1 10.29 -9.29 -23.52
C MET A 1 11.56 -9.72 -22.85
N LYS A 2 12.24 -8.81 -22.13
CA LYS A 2 13.49 -9.16 -21.41
C LYS A 2 13.18 -9.46 -19.96
N LYS A 3 14.00 -10.30 -19.34
CA LYS A 3 13.95 -10.59 -17.91
C LYS A 3 14.23 -9.31 -17.12
N PRO A 4 13.40 -8.94 -16.13
CA PRO A 4 13.63 -7.73 -15.34
C PRO A 4 14.81 -7.91 -14.39
N LYS A 5 15.48 -6.80 -14.07
CA LYS A 5 16.43 -6.73 -12.96
C LYS A 5 15.75 -6.51 -11.63
N PHE A 6 14.57 -5.86 -11.65
CA PHE A 6 13.83 -5.51 -10.45
C PHE A 6 12.31 -5.64 -10.63
N VAL A 7 11.64 -6.16 -9.59
CA VAL A 7 10.17 -6.25 -9.55
C VAL A 7 9.66 -5.45 -8.35
N PHE A 8 8.82 -4.46 -8.62
CA PHE A 8 8.09 -3.73 -7.60
C PHE A 8 6.73 -4.38 -7.37
N PHE A 9 6.30 -4.38 -6.12
CA PHE A 9 4.98 -4.86 -5.72
C PHE A 9 4.21 -3.78 -5.00
N ASP A 10 2.90 -3.69 -5.25
CA ASP A 10 2.00 -3.09 -4.29
C ASP A 10 1.91 -3.97 -3.04
N TYR A 11 1.32 -3.44 -1.97
CA TYR A 11 1.15 -4.16 -0.71
C TYR A 11 -0.21 -4.85 -0.61
N GLY A 12 -1.29 -4.06 -0.52
CA GLY A 12 -2.64 -4.55 -0.27
C GLY A 12 -3.21 -5.32 -1.46
N GLN A 13 -3.89 -6.45 -1.21
CA GLN A 13 -4.44 -7.33 -2.26
C GLN A 13 -3.42 -7.80 -3.31
N THR A 14 -2.13 -7.56 -3.04
CA THR A 14 -1.01 -7.95 -3.89
C THR A 14 -0.07 -8.87 -3.10
N LEU A 15 0.78 -8.33 -2.22
CA LEU A 15 1.61 -9.15 -1.33
C LEU A 15 0.80 -9.80 -0.22
N CYS A 16 -0.12 -9.05 0.35
CA CYS A 16 -0.95 -9.47 1.48
C CYS A 16 -2.41 -9.12 1.25
N THR A 17 -3.29 -10.04 1.61
CA THR A 17 -4.73 -9.77 1.67
C THR A 17 -5.05 -9.06 2.98
N GLU A 18 -5.68 -7.91 2.91
CA GLU A 18 -6.21 -7.19 4.07
C GLU A 18 -7.73 -7.28 4.09
N LEU A 19 -8.25 -7.78 5.21
CA LEU A 19 -9.68 -7.78 5.46
C LEU A 19 -10.00 -6.58 6.35
N TRP A 20 -10.67 -5.59 5.78
CA TRP A 20 -11.21 -4.44 6.51
C TRP A 20 -12.56 -4.83 7.10
N GLU A 21 -12.57 -5.30 8.35
CA GLU A 21 -13.78 -5.78 8.99
C GLU A 21 -14.66 -4.61 9.47
N ASP A 22 -14.15 -3.83 10.40
CA ASP A 22 -14.86 -2.67 10.98
C ASP A 22 -13.84 -1.59 11.40
N PRO A 23 -13.79 -0.45 10.70
CA PRO A 23 -12.92 0.67 11.05
C PRO A 23 -13.09 1.16 12.50
N ARG A 24 -14.28 1.00 13.09
CA ARG A 24 -14.54 1.41 14.48
C ARG A 24 -13.70 0.65 15.49
N ARG A 25 -13.28 -0.58 15.19
CA ARG A 25 -12.37 -1.35 16.05
C ARG A 25 -11.03 -0.64 16.27
N GLY A 26 -10.52 0.04 15.25
CA GLY A 26 -9.32 0.88 15.36
C GLY A 26 -9.56 2.10 16.23
N TYR A 27 -10.71 2.76 16.06
CA TYR A 27 -11.09 3.93 16.88
C TYR A 27 -11.32 3.55 18.34
N ARG A 28 -11.93 2.39 18.61
CA ARG A 28 -12.06 1.83 19.97
C ARG A 28 -10.70 1.72 20.64
N ARG A 29 -9.71 1.12 19.97
CA ARG A 29 -8.35 0.97 20.51
C ARG A 29 -7.67 2.31 20.79
N ILE A 30 -7.93 3.32 19.97
CA ILE A 30 -7.46 4.69 20.22
C ILE A 30 -8.09 5.24 21.51
N LEU A 31 -9.42 5.12 21.66
CA LEU A 31 -10.11 5.62 22.84
C LEU A 31 -9.71 4.87 24.11
N GLU A 32 -9.49 3.57 24.05
CA GLU A 32 -8.96 2.76 25.16
C GLU A 32 -7.55 3.19 25.60
N ALA A 33 -6.74 3.71 24.67
CA ALA A 33 -5.41 4.23 24.95
C ALA A 33 -5.39 5.69 25.43
N ALA A 34 -6.54 6.39 25.38
CA ALA A 34 -6.62 7.78 25.82
C ALA A 34 -6.44 7.90 27.32
N ARG A 35 -5.44 8.72 27.75
CA ARG A 35 -5.28 9.12 29.15
C ARG A 35 -6.40 10.07 29.59
N GLU A 36 -6.80 10.96 28.69
CA GLU A 36 -7.87 11.95 28.93
C GLU A 36 -8.88 11.93 27.79
N ASN A 37 -10.13 11.85 28.16
CA ASN A 37 -11.30 11.99 27.28
C ASN A 37 -12.34 12.85 28.02
N PRO A 38 -12.11 14.17 28.16
CA PRO A 38 -12.92 15.04 29.03
C PRO A 38 -14.35 15.19 28.53
N HIS A 39 -14.59 14.97 27.24
CA HIS A 39 -15.91 15.09 26.63
C HIS A 39 -16.65 13.75 26.47
N GLY A 40 -16.06 12.65 26.91
CA GLY A 40 -16.65 11.31 26.74
C GLY A 40 -16.85 10.92 25.29
N VAL A 41 -15.89 11.31 24.40
CA VAL A 41 -15.96 11.02 22.94
C VAL A 41 -16.15 9.53 22.71
N THR A 42 -17.19 9.20 21.95
CA THR A 42 -17.53 7.82 21.56
C THR A 42 -16.84 7.40 20.27
N GLU A 43 -16.91 6.09 19.95
CA GLU A 43 -16.36 5.54 18.69
C GLU A 43 -17.03 6.20 17.46
N GLU A 44 -18.34 6.42 17.51
CA GLU A 44 -19.12 7.05 16.45
C GLU A 44 -18.71 8.51 16.23
N GLU A 45 -18.52 9.26 17.31
CA GLU A 45 -18.10 10.66 17.27
C GLU A 45 -16.66 10.78 16.74
N LEU A 46 -15.76 9.87 17.18
CA LEU A 46 -14.39 9.82 16.67
C LEU A 46 -14.38 9.47 15.18
N ALA A 47 -15.15 8.46 14.76
CA ALA A 47 -15.29 8.11 13.35
C ALA A 47 -15.83 9.27 12.51
N ALA A 48 -16.82 10.00 13.03
CA ALA A 48 -17.36 11.19 12.37
C ALA A 48 -16.32 12.33 12.28
N ALA A 49 -15.48 12.50 13.30
CA ALA A 49 -14.42 13.50 13.30
C ALA A 49 -13.34 13.20 12.26
N PHE A 50 -12.90 11.94 12.17
CA PHE A 50 -11.96 11.49 11.12
C PHE A 50 -12.54 11.70 9.72
N ARG A 51 -13.81 11.35 9.48
CA ARG A 51 -14.47 11.61 8.18
C ARG A 51 -14.49 13.08 7.84
N ARG A 52 -14.89 13.95 8.79
CA ARG A 52 -14.91 15.41 8.56
C ARG A 52 -13.53 15.96 8.24
N THR A 53 -12.49 15.47 8.90
CA THR A 53 -11.10 15.87 8.62
C THR A 53 -10.69 15.43 7.21
N ASP A 54 -10.94 14.18 6.85
CA ASP A 54 -10.66 13.64 5.51
C ASP A 54 -11.40 14.43 4.41
N GLU A 55 -12.70 14.69 4.59
CA GLU A 55 -13.48 15.50 3.65
C GLU A 55 -12.93 16.93 3.46
N ARG A 56 -12.48 17.57 4.55
CA ARG A 56 -11.86 18.91 4.47
C ARG A 56 -10.56 18.87 3.66
N LEU A 57 -9.73 17.86 3.87
CA LEU A 57 -8.46 17.70 3.18
C LEU A 57 -8.66 17.39 1.71
N ARG A 58 -9.63 16.54 1.36
CA ARG A 58 -9.95 16.19 -0.04
C ARG A 58 -10.45 17.38 -0.86
N ARG A 59 -11.17 18.31 -0.23
CA ARG A 59 -11.64 19.55 -0.89
C ARG A 59 -10.49 20.48 -1.31
N LEU A 60 -9.26 20.23 -0.88
CA LEU A 60 -8.10 21.02 -1.27
C LEU A 60 -7.49 20.56 -2.61
N SER A 61 -7.99 19.47 -3.20
CA SER A 61 -7.54 18.95 -4.49
C SER A 61 -8.74 18.69 -5.42
N GLU A 62 -8.59 19.01 -6.69
CA GLU A 62 -9.60 18.75 -7.73
C GLU A 62 -9.77 17.25 -7.99
N ASP A 63 -8.69 16.47 -7.87
CA ASP A 63 -8.70 15.02 -7.93
C ASP A 63 -7.86 14.41 -6.79
N PRO A 64 -8.42 14.34 -5.58
CA PRO A 64 -7.69 13.90 -4.40
C PRO A 64 -7.27 12.43 -4.44
N TRP A 65 -7.89 11.61 -5.31
CA TRP A 65 -7.63 10.19 -5.40
C TRP A 65 -6.51 9.82 -6.37
N GLN A 66 -6.32 10.61 -7.43
CA GLN A 66 -5.33 10.32 -8.47
C GLN A 66 -4.15 11.29 -8.46
N THR A 67 -4.39 12.58 -8.24
CA THR A 67 -3.36 13.62 -8.37
C THR A 67 -3.12 14.43 -7.10
N GLY A 68 -3.93 14.23 -6.05
CA GLY A 68 -3.73 14.87 -4.76
C GLY A 68 -2.55 14.26 -3.99
N PRO A 69 -1.89 15.07 -3.11
CA PRO A 69 -0.81 14.57 -2.27
C PRO A 69 -1.34 13.53 -1.26
N GLU A 70 -0.50 12.56 -0.94
CA GLU A 70 -0.78 11.65 0.16
C GLU A 70 -0.51 12.32 1.51
N LEU A 71 -1.44 12.20 2.43
CA LEU A 71 -1.28 12.71 3.78
C LEU A 71 -0.99 11.56 4.75
N SER A 72 -0.01 11.76 5.63
CA SER A 72 0.27 10.75 6.65
C SER A 72 -0.88 10.68 7.66
N TRP A 73 -1.26 9.47 8.04
CA TRP A 73 -2.26 9.22 9.07
C TRP A 73 -1.94 9.99 10.34
N GLN A 74 -0.67 10.02 10.75
CA GLN A 74 -0.24 10.72 11.96
C GLN A 74 -0.54 12.22 11.92
N ALA A 75 -0.42 12.85 10.75
CA ALA A 75 -0.68 14.29 10.62
C ALA A 75 -2.17 14.63 10.80
N TYR A 76 -3.05 13.94 10.06
CA TYR A 76 -4.48 14.24 10.21
C TYR A 76 -5.09 13.64 11.49
N ALA A 77 -4.54 12.54 12.01
CA ALA A 77 -4.94 12.01 13.31
C ALA A 77 -4.60 12.98 14.44
N ARG A 78 -3.40 13.58 14.41
CA ARG A 78 -3.02 14.61 15.38
C ARG A 78 -4.05 15.73 15.44
N TYR A 79 -4.35 16.31 14.27
CA TYR A 79 -5.36 17.37 14.20
C TYR A 79 -6.72 16.91 14.74
N THR A 80 -7.17 15.72 14.33
CA THR A 80 -8.49 15.19 14.72
C THR A 80 -8.57 14.92 16.22
N LEU A 81 -7.57 14.25 16.80
CA LEU A 81 -7.58 13.84 18.19
C LEU A 81 -7.39 15.06 19.14
N GLU A 82 -6.49 15.99 18.79
CA GLU A 82 -6.30 17.22 19.55
C GLU A 82 -7.54 18.14 19.48
N SER A 83 -8.27 18.16 18.36
CA SER A 83 -9.52 18.94 18.23
C SER A 83 -10.68 18.40 19.07
N LEU A 84 -10.54 17.21 19.63
CA LEU A 84 -11.48 16.56 20.54
C LEU A 84 -10.98 16.56 22.01
N ASP A 85 -9.90 17.29 22.29
CA ASP A 85 -9.25 17.35 23.60
C ASP A 85 -8.82 15.97 24.14
N LEU A 86 -8.54 15.02 23.25
CA LEU A 86 -8.03 13.70 23.62
C LEU A 86 -6.52 13.77 23.91
N ALA A 87 -6.08 13.25 25.05
CA ALA A 87 -4.68 13.20 25.44
C ALA A 87 -4.19 11.74 25.63
N PHE A 88 -2.93 11.50 25.28
CA PHE A 88 -2.32 10.16 25.27
C PHE A 88 -0.95 10.19 25.92
N ASP A 89 -0.56 9.08 26.59
CA ASP A 89 0.80 8.86 27.08
C ASP A 89 1.69 8.17 26.03
N ILE A 90 1.13 7.72 24.94
CA ILE A 90 1.82 7.09 23.80
C ILE A 90 1.89 8.04 22.60
N GLY A 91 2.87 7.81 21.73
CA GLY A 91 3.08 8.64 20.55
C GLY A 91 2.15 8.30 19.39
N TYR A 92 2.03 9.20 18.41
CA TYR A 92 1.19 9.01 17.22
C TYR A 92 1.60 7.80 16.37
N GLN A 93 2.85 7.37 16.44
CA GLN A 93 3.31 6.12 15.81
C GLN A 93 2.63 4.88 16.45
N GLU A 94 2.47 4.88 17.76
CA GLU A 94 1.82 3.77 18.46
C GLU A 94 0.31 3.81 18.28
N LEU A 95 -0.29 5.00 18.29
CA LEU A 95 -1.71 5.19 17.96
C LEU A 95 -2.02 4.73 16.54
N GLU A 96 -1.14 5.02 15.58
CA GLU A 96 -1.25 4.54 14.20
C GLU A 96 -1.30 3.00 14.15
N GLU A 97 -0.38 2.36 14.86
CA GLU A 97 -0.33 0.89 14.94
C GLU A 97 -1.61 0.32 15.57
N LEU A 98 -2.07 0.89 16.68
CA LEU A 98 -3.33 0.49 17.33
C LEU A 98 -4.52 0.60 16.38
N CYS A 99 -4.61 1.73 15.66
CA CYS A 99 -5.67 1.98 14.69
C CYS A 99 -5.67 0.93 13.58
N TRP A 100 -4.54 0.79 12.88
CA TRP A 100 -4.47 -0.10 11.72
C TRP A 100 -4.67 -1.57 12.11
N TYR A 101 -4.01 -2.04 13.17
CA TYR A 101 -4.23 -3.41 13.67
C TYR A 101 -5.64 -3.65 14.22
N GLY A 102 -6.33 -2.60 14.64
CA GLY A 102 -7.75 -2.68 15.00
C GLY A 102 -8.66 -2.85 13.79
N CYS A 103 -8.42 -2.07 12.73
CA CYS A 103 -9.26 -2.05 11.53
C CYS A 103 -9.08 -3.27 10.63
N SER A 104 -7.88 -3.83 10.57
CA SER A 104 -7.47 -4.79 9.52
C SER A 104 -6.51 -5.84 10.08
N ASP A 105 -7.05 -6.84 10.77
CA ASP A 105 -6.32 -8.03 11.25
C ASP A 105 -7.27 -9.24 11.23
N PRO A 106 -6.87 -10.42 10.76
CA PRO A 106 -5.52 -10.81 10.35
C PRO A 106 -5.18 -10.49 8.89
N THR A 107 -3.96 -10.01 8.67
CA THR A 107 -3.35 -9.90 7.34
C THR A 107 -2.70 -11.24 6.98
N ARG A 108 -2.90 -11.71 5.75
CA ARG A 108 -2.34 -12.97 5.27
C ARG A 108 -1.59 -12.78 3.96
N PRO A 109 -0.52 -13.56 3.69
CA PRO A 109 0.10 -13.58 2.36
C PRO A 109 -0.94 -13.95 1.30
N THR A 110 -0.83 -13.39 0.11
CA THR A 110 -1.57 -13.90 -1.05
C THR A 110 -1.02 -15.27 -1.44
N GLU A 111 -1.87 -16.14 -1.94
CA GLU A 111 -1.51 -17.52 -2.23
C GLU A 111 -0.38 -17.61 -3.24
N GLY A 112 0.73 -18.29 -2.88
CA GLY A 112 1.90 -18.50 -3.72
C GLY A 112 2.92 -17.35 -3.76
N ILE A 113 2.68 -16.23 -3.07
CA ILE A 113 3.62 -15.09 -3.07
C ILE A 113 4.98 -15.45 -2.45
N GLU A 114 5.00 -16.28 -1.41
CA GLU A 114 6.24 -16.69 -0.76
C GLU A 114 7.14 -17.49 -1.70
N ASP A 115 6.55 -18.35 -2.54
CA ASP A 115 7.27 -19.14 -3.55
C ASP A 115 7.85 -18.22 -4.64
N LEU A 116 7.06 -17.25 -5.12
CA LEU A 116 7.55 -16.24 -6.07
C LEU A 116 8.72 -15.43 -5.50
N LEU A 117 8.61 -14.94 -4.27
CA LEU A 117 9.71 -14.17 -3.64
C LEU A 117 10.96 -15.04 -3.46
N ALA A 118 10.79 -16.32 -3.11
CA ALA A 118 11.89 -17.27 -3.07
C ALA A 118 12.52 -17.51 -4.47
N PHE A 119 11.69 -17.59 -5.51
CA PHE A 119 12.17 -17.67 -6.91
C PHE A 119 12.97 -16.42 -7.29
N LEU A 120 12.45 -15.22 -7.03
CA LEU A 120 13.14 -13.95 -7.37
C LEU A 120 14.53 -13.89 -6.73
N ARG A 121 14.66 -14.30 -5.44
CA ARG A 121 15.96 -14.39 -4.76
C ARG A 121 16.92 -15.34 -5.46
N ARG A 122 16.47 -16.57 -5.80
CA ARG A 122 17.29 -17.56 -6.51
C ARG A 122 17.71 -17.08 -7.91
N ALA A 123 16.83 -16.33 -8.57
CA ALA A 123 17.08 -15.77 -9.90
C ALA A 123 17.88 -14.46 -9.88
N HIS A 124 18.29 -13.98 -8.70
CA HIS A 124 18.97 -12.71 -8.49
C HIS A 124 18.21 -11.50 -9.06
N ILE A 125 16.89 -11.55 -9.05
CA ILE A 125 16.01 -10.43 -9.40
C ILE A 125 15.71 -9.64 -8.12
N GLY A 126 16.04 -8.35 -8.10
CA GLY A 126 15.72 -7.47 -6.99
C GLY A 126 14.20 -7.28 -6.85
N TYR A 127 13.73 -7.04 -5.62
CA TYR A 127 12.33 -6.70 -5.41
C TYR A 127 12.14 -5.74 -4.25
N GLY A 128 11.01 -5.02 -4.29
CA GLY A 128 10.65 -4.02 -3.29
C GLY A 128 9.16 -3.69 -3.30
N VAL A 129 8.75 -2.87 -2.34
CA VAL A 129 7.35 -2.48 -2.16
C VAL A 129 7.20 -0.99 -2.44
N VAL A 130 6.17 -0.63 -3.23
CA VAL A 130 5.76 0.75 -3.49
C VAL A 130 4.24 0.82 -3.38
N SER A 131 3.72 1.38 -2.29
CA SER A 131 2.29 1.36 -1.99
C SER A 131 1.72 2.74 -1.68
N ASN A 132 0.50 2.98 -2.15
CA ASN A 132 -0.32 4.10 -1.73
C ASN A 132 -0.91 3.80 -0.35
N LEU A 133 -0.35 4.43 0.67
CA LEU A 133 -0.71 4.14 2.05
C LEU A 133 -0.54 5.38 2.93
N CYS A 134 -1.59 5.75 3.66
CA CYS A 134 -1.53 6.85 4.62
C CYS A 134 -0.73 6.49 5.89
N PHE A 135 -0.61 5.20 6.22
CA PHE A 135 0.19 4.71 7.35
C PHE A 135 1.69 4.75 7.05
N SER A 136 2.51 4.82 8.10
CA SER A 136 3.95 4.95 7.96
C SER A 136 4.65 3.68 7.45
N GLU A 137 5.82 3.88 6.84
CA GLU A 137 6.72 2.79 6.45
C GLU A 137 7.05 1.86 7.64
N ARG A 138 7.24 2.43 8.83
CA ARG A 138 7.54 1.67 10.04
C ARG A 138 6.42 0.68 10.38
N THR A 139 5.16 1.12 10.31
CA THR A 139 4.02 0.25 10.59
C THR A 139 3.85 -0.80 9.51
N LEU A 140 4.03 -0.44 8.22
CA LEU A 140 4.01 -1.40 7.13
C LEU A 140 5.11 -2.46 7.27
N ARG A 141 6.34 -2.08 7.64
CA ARG A 141 7.42 -3.06 7.91
C ARG A 141 7.07 -4.06 9.00
N LYS A 142 6.44 -3.61 10.07
CA LYS A 142 5.97 -4.51 11.15
C LYS A 142 4.90 -5.47 10.64
N ARG A 143 3.96 -5.00 9.82
CA ARG A 143 2.91 -5.84 9.23
C ARG A 143 3.50 -6.87 8.26
N LEU A 144 4.37 -6.43 7.35
CA LEU A 144 5.07 -7.34 6.43
C LEU A 144 5.89 -8.37 7.20
N LYS A 145 6.60 -7.99 8.27
CA LYS A 145 7.36 -8.95 9.09
C LYS A 145 6.47 -9.97 9.78
N LYS A 146 5.25 -9.60 10.15
CA LYS A 146 4.25 -10.53 10.71
C LYS A 146 3.65 -11.44 9.64
N CYS A 147 3.35 -10.89 8.45
CA CYS A 147 2.70 -11.58 7.34
C CYS A 147 3.68 -12.48 6.57
N LEU A 148 4.88 -11.98 6.29
CA LEU A 148 5.95 -12.63 5.51
C LEU A 148 7.24 -12.67 6.34
N PRO A 149 7.33 -13.50 7.39
CA PRO A 149 8.41 -13.45 8.39
C PRO A 149 9.79 -13.78 7.82
N GLN A 150 9.85 -14.50 6.73
CA GLN A 150 11.09 -14.88 6.05
C GLN A 150 11.61 -13.79 5.11
N GLU A 151 10.78 -12.77 4.83
CA GLU A 151 11.11 -11.75 3.86
C GLU A 151 11.69 -10.49 4.51
N THR A 152 12.61 -9.89 3.76
CA THR A 152 13.09 -8.52 3.99
C THR A 152 12.85 -7.74 2.70
N PHE A 153 12.30 -6.54 2.84
CA PHE A 153 12.09 -5.62 1.73
C PHE A 153 13.06 -4.43 1.89
N PRO A 154 14.28 -4.52 1.30
CA PRO A 154 15.27 -3.44 1.43
C PRO A 154 14.76 -2.12 0.86
N LEU A 155 14.01 -2.19 -0.24
CA LEU A 155 13.28 -1.08 -0.81
C LEU A 155 11.81 -1.20 -0.41
N LEU A 156 11.36 -0.25 0.41
CA LEU A 156 9.97 -0.12 0.81
C LEU A 156 9.61 1.36 0.81
N MET A 157 8.60 1.72 0.02
CA MET A 157 8.11 3.08 -0.11
C MET A 157 6.61 3.13 0.12
N VAL A 158 6.18 4.03 1.00
CA VAL A 158 4.77 4.37 1.22
C VAL A 158 4.55 5.83 0.84
N SER A 159 3.46 6.12 0.16
CA SER A 159 3.16 7.46 -0.34
C SER A 159 3.13 8.53 0.77
N SER A 160 2.67 8.19 1.97
CA SER A 160 2.64 9.10 3.12
C SER A 160 4.01 9.64 3.56
N ALA A 161 5.11 8.94 3.23
CA ALA A 161 6.46 9.39 3.55
C ALA A 161 7.01 10.41 2.52
N TYR A 162 6.40 10.50 1.34
CA TYR A 162 6.91 11.28 0.21
C TYR A 162 5.94 12.35 -0.28
N ALA A 163 4.71 12.37 0.19
CA ALA A 163 3.57 13.14 -0.32
C ALA A 163 3.17 12.80 -1.78
N PHE A 164 4.04 12.22 -2.58
CA PHE A 164 3.72 11.67 -3.90
C PHE A 164 3.10 10.28 -3.77
N ARG A 165 2.16 9.98 -4.68
CA ARG A 165 1.48 8.69 -4.71
C ARG A 165 1.33 8.18 -6.14
N LYS A 166 1.07 6.90 -6.32
CA LYS A 166 0.66 6.32 -7.59
C LYS A 166 -0.71 6.88 -8.00
N PRO A 167 -0.97 7.24 -9.26
CA PRO A 167 -0.13 7.01 -10.44
C PRO A 167 0.81 8.18 -10.82
N MET A 168 1.21 9.06 -9.90
CA MET A 168 2.12 10.17 -10.19
C MET A 168 3.50 9.65 -10.63
N ALA A 169 3.98 10.06 -11.80
CA ALA A 169 5.25 9.62 -12.39
C ALA A 169 6.44 9.74 -11.43
N ALA A 170 6.53 10.87 -10.69
CA ALA A 170 7.62 11.13 -9.76
C ALA A 170 7.80 10.02 -8.70
N PHE A 171 6.73 9.31 -8.32
CA PHE A 171 6.80 8.25 -7.32
C PHE A 171 7.47 6.97 -7.87
N TYR A 172 7.18 6.61 -9.13
CA TYR A 172 7.85 5.50 -9.82
C TYR A 172 9.29 5.85 -10.19
N GLU A 173 9.54 7.07 -10.66
CA GLU A 173 10.89 7.55 -10.99
C GLU A 173 11.83 7.49 -9.78
N LEU A 174 11.33 7.88 -8.59
CA LEU A 174 12.07 7.75 -7.35
C LEU A 174 12.32 6.28 -6.99
N ALA A 175 11.32 5.39 -7.18
CA ALA A 175 11.46 3.97 -6.92
C ALA A 175 12.52 3.34 -7.84
N LEU A 176 12.50 3.65 -9.13
CA LEU A 176 13.51 3.24 -10.11
C LEU A 176 14.91 3.71 -9.73
N HIS A 177 15.04 4.99 -9.36
CA HIS A 177 16.31 5.56 -8.89
C HIS A 177 16.86 4.79 -7.68
N LYS A 178 16.02 4.51 -6.68
CA LYS A 178 16.41 3.75 -5.47
C LYS A 178 16.78 2.29 -5.79
N ALA A 179 16.14 1.69 -6.78
CA ALA A 179 16.43 0.33 -7.23
C ALA A 179 17.68 0.25 -8.13
N GLY A 180 18.18 1.38 -8.64
CA GLY A 180 19.26 1.41 -9.62
C GLY A 180 18.87 0.74 -10.94
N ALA A 181 17.60 0.76 -11.33
CA ALA A 181 17.06 0.10 -12.50
C ALA A 181 16.55 1.11 -13.54
N ALA A 182 16.82 0.85 -14.82
CA ALA A 182 16.15 1.58 -15.88
C ALA A 182 14.68 1.12 -16.00
N PRO A 183 13.77 1.98 -16.48
CA PRO A 183 12.35 1.63 -16.59
C PRO A 183 12.09 0.29 -17.29
N GLN A 184 12.78 0.03 -18.40
CA GLN A 184 12.66 -1.20 -19.20
C GLN A 184 13.22 -2.46 -18.53
N GLU A 185 13.94 -2.29 -17.44
CA GLU A 185 14.51 -3.35 -16.62
C GLU A 185 13.67 -3.64 -15.35
N ALA A 186 12.56 -2.91 -15.18
CA ALA A 186 11.71 -2.98 -14.01
C ALA A 186 10.28 -3.36 -14.37
N TRP A 187 9.71 -4.26 -13.57
CA TRP A 187 8.30 -4.63 -13.63
C TRP A 187 7.59 -4.13 -12.39
N PHE A 188 6.30 -3.81 -12.52
CA PHE A 188 5.45 -3.44 -11.41
C PHE A 188 4.24 -4.36 -11.34
N CYS A 189 4.04 -5.02 -10.20
CA CYS A 189 2.95 -5.95 -9.98
C CYS A 189 1.97 -5.39 -8.94
N GLY A 190 0.69 -5.36 -9.26
CA GLY A 190 -0.34 -4.95 -8.33
C GLY A 190 -1.76 -5.19 -8.85
N ASP A 191 -2.75 -4.96 -8.00
CA ASP A 191 -4.15 -5.23 -8.28
C ASP A 191 -4.90 -4.04 -8.89
N ASN A 192 -4.35 -2.83 -8.78
CA ASN A 192 -5.00 -1.61 -9.26
C ASN A 192 -4.57 -1.27 -10.69
N ALA A 193 -5.50 -1.37 -11.65
CA ALA A 193 -5.23 -1.12 -13.07
C ALA A 193 -4.55 0.23 -13.34
N VAL A 194 -4.99 1.31 -12.68
CA VAL A 194 -4.45 2.66 -12.88
C VAL A 194 -3.10 2.84 -12.18
N CYS A 195 -3.03 2.44 -10.91
CA CYS A 195 -1.85 2.69 -10.08
C CYS A 195 -0.72 1.69 -10.31
N ASP A 196 -1.02 0.46 -10.74
CA ASP A 196 -0.01 -0.61 -10.76
C ASP A 196 0.31 -1.09 -12.19
N VAL A 197 -0.50 -0.64 -13.17
CA VAL A 197 -0.31 -1.00 -14.57
C VAL A 197 -0.12 0.25 -15.44
N ASP A 198 -1.14 1.12 -15.52
CA ASP A 198 -1.07 2.30 -16.40
C ASP A 198 -0.02 3.33 -15.94
N GLY A 199 0.07 3.56 -14.63
CA GLY A 199 1.06 4.47 -14.04
C GLY A 199 2.51 4.03 -14.30
N PRO A 200 2.91 2.79 -13.96
CA PRO A 200 4.23 2.25 -14.32
C PRO A 200 4.51 2.28 -15.83
N ALA A 201 3.52 1.89 -16.66
CA ALA A 201 3.67 1.91 -18.11
C ALA A 201 3.91 3.33 -18.64
N ALA A 202 3.35 4.36 -17.99
CA ALA A 202 3.57 5.76 -18.37
C ALA A 202 5.03 6.21 -18.22
N VAL A 203 5.79 5.57 -17.34
CA VAL A 203 7.23 5.84 -17.14
C VAL A 203 8.13 4.79 -17.80
N GLY A 204 7.56 3.87 -18.59
CA GLY A 204 8.28 2.87 -19.38
C GLY A 204 8.59 1.55 -18.66
N MET A 205 7.95 1.27 -17.52
CA MET A 205 8.02 0.00 -16.83
C MET A 205 7.02 -1.01 -17.44
N GLN A 206 7.23 -2.30 -17.21
CA GLN A 206 6.26 -3.33 -17.53
C GLN A 206 5.23 -3.44 -16.40
N GLY A 207 3.96 -3.18 -16.70
CA GLY A 207 2.85 -3.42 -15.77
C GLY A 207 2.43 -4.90 -15.75
N VAL A 208 2.21 -5.44 -14.56
CA VAL A 208 1.66 -6.78 -14.32
C VAL A 208 0.42 -6.64 -13.44
N TRP A 209 -0.73 -6.90 -14.00
CA TRP A 209 -2.01 -6.82 -13.29
C TRP A 209 -2.32 -8.14 -12.60
N TYR A 210 -2.29 -8.11 -11.27
CA TYR A 210 -2.61 -9.28 -10.44
C TYR A 210 -4.08 -9.24 -10.03
N THR A 211 -4.86 -10.19 -10.53
CA THR A 211 -6.31 -10.28 -10.25
C THR A 211 -6.68 -11.38 -9.24
N GLY A 212 -5.70 -12.16 -8.80
CA GLY A 212 -5.94 -13.36 -7.97
C GLY A 212 -6.47 -13.10 -6.56
N ALA A 213 -6.22 -11.93 -5.98
CA ALA A 213 -6.74 -11.56 -4.65
C ALA A 213 -7.91 -10.56 -4.72
N MET A 214 -8.37 -10.20 -5.91
CA MET A 214 -9.44 -9.24 -6.09
C MET A 214 -10.78 -9.88 -5.74
N SER A 215 -11.37 -9.45 -4.62
CA SER A 215 -12.69 -9.90 -4.18
C SER A 215 -13.82 -8.96 -4.57
N ASN A 216 -13.50 -7.72 -4.99
CA ASN A 216 -14.50 -6.72 -5.35
C ASN A 216 -14.78 -6.75 -6.86
N PRO A 217 -16.02 -7.07 -7.30
CA PRO A 217 -16.41 -7.06 -8.71
C PRO A 217 -16.24 -5.71 -9.40
N GLU A 218 -16.28 -4.59 -8.67
CA GLU A 218 -16.09 -3.26 -9.25
C GLU A 218 -14.63 -3.00 -9.61
N SER A 219 -13.69 -3.49 -8.81
CA SER A 219 -12.26 -3.39 -9.12
C SER A 219 -11.91 -4.18 -10.39
N LEU A 220 -12.56 -5.33 -10.62
CA LEU A 220 -12.41 -6.13 -11.85
C LEU A 220 -12.98 -5.47 -13.12
N ARG A 221 -13.80 -4.41 -12.98
CA ARG A 221 -14.34 -3.66 -14.13
C ARG A 221 -13.40 -2.58 -14.65
N LEU A 222 -12.45 -2.16 -13.82
CA LEU A 222 -11.44 -1.16 -14.19
C LEU A 222 -10.26 -1.88 -14.83
N HIS A 223 -10.28 -2.02 -16.15
CA HIS A 223 -9.16 -2.58 -16.90
C HIS A 223 -8.09 -1.51 -17.18
N PRO A 224 -6.80 -1.91 -17.28
CA PRO A 224 -5.75 -1.03 -17.74
C PRO A 224 -6.11 -0.44 -19.13
N GLN A 225 -5.77 0.84 -19.31
CA GLN A 225 -6.06 1.59 -20.54
C GLN A 225 -4.88 1.57 -21.51
N ARG A 226 -3.66 1.29 -21.04
CA ARG A 226 -2.47 1.19 -21.87
C ARG A 226 -2.29 -0.23 -22.37
N GLU A 227 -1.69 -0.38 -23.55
CA GLU A 227 -1.38 -1.69 -24.13
C GLU A 227 -0.07 -2.28 -23.55
N GLY A 228 0.10 -3.59 -23.72
CA GLY A 228 1.36 -4.30 -23.39
C GLY A 228 1.49 -4.75 -21.96
N TRP A 229 0.47 -4.65 -21.14
CA TRP A 229 0.47 -5.22 -19.80
C TRP A 229 0.29 -6.73 -19.78
N ILE A 230 0.60 -7.35 -18.66
CA ILE A 230 0.46 -8.78 -18.42
C ILE A 230 -0.61 -8.97 -17.34
N GLU A 231 -1.59 -9.87 -17.57
CA GLU A 231 -2.53 -10.31 -16.54
C GLU A 231 -2.07 -11.63 -15.94
N ILE A 232 -2.13 -11.72 -14.62
CA ILE A 232 -1.93 -12.96 -13.89
C ILE A 232 -3.01 -13.12 -12.82
N GLN A 233 -3.48 -14.35 -12.64
CA GLN A 233 -4.40 -14.69 -11.54
C GLN A 233 -3.69 -15.39 -10.39
N ASN A 234 -2.51 -15.94 -10.63
CA ASN A 234 -1.68 -16.57 -9.62
C ASN A 234 -0.20 -16.25 -9.83
N TRP A 235 0.57 -16.28 -8.76
CA TRP A 235 2.00 -15.94 -8.79
C TRP A 235 2.84 -16.97 -9.53
N LYS A 236 2.36 -18.21 -9.68
CA LYS A 236 3.04 -19.25 -10.44
C LYS A 236 3.07 -18.93 -11.94
N ASP A 237 2.06 -18.22 -12.46
CA ASP A 237 2.07 -17.75 -13.85
C ASP A 237 3.23 -16.76 -14.06
N LEU A 238 3.44 -15.85 -13.12
CA LEU A 238 4.55 -14.91 -13.17
C LEU A 238 5.91 -15.60 -13.02
N GLU A 239 6.04 -16.56 -12.09
CA GLU A 239 7.25 -17.37 -11.92
C GLU A 239 7.61 -18.11 -13.21
N SER A 240 6.61 -18.75 -13.82
CA SER A 240 6.80 -19.50 -15.09
C SER A 240 7.21 -18.58 -16.24
N LEU A 241 6.58 -17.41 -16.33
CA LEU A 241 6.93 -16.41 -17.33
C LEU A 241 8.36 -15.92 -17.14
N LEU A 242 8.74 -15.51 -15.94
CA LEU A 242 10.09 -15.02 -15.63
C LEU A 242 11.16 -16.10 -15.83
N GLY A 243 10.82 -17.37 -15.56
CA GLY A 243 11.69 -18.53 -15.79
C GLY A 243 11.93 -18.81 -17.28
N SER A 244 11.01 -18.45 -18.16
CA SER A 244 11.12 -18.65 -19.62
C SER A 244 11.89 -17.54 -20.33
N LEU A 245 12.12 -16.40 -19.68
CA LEU A 245 12.82 -15.27 -20.30
C LEU A 245 14.35 -15.47 -20.18
N GLU A 246 15.02 -15.21 -21.30
CA GLU A 246 16.48 -15.15 -21.33
C GLU A 246 16.99 -13.90 -20.58
N GLY A 247 18.13 -14.04 -19.93
CA GLY A 247 18.75 -12.98 -19.11
C GLY A 247 19.52 -11.94 -19.94
#